data_600ae9985269eb15a3411601305c47d4
#
_entry.id   600ae9985269eb15a3411601305c47d4
#
_cell.length_a   1.000
_cell.length_b   1.000
_cell.length_c   1.000
_cell.angle_alpha   90.00
_cell.angle_beta   90.00
_cell.angle_gamma   90.00
#
_symmetry.space_group_name_H-M   'P 1'
#
loop_
_entity.id
_entity.type
_entity.pdbx_description
1 polymer ?
#
loop_
_entity_poly.entity_id
_entity_poly.type
_entity_poly.pdbx_seq_one_letter_code
_entity_poly.pdbx_strand_id
1 'polypeptide(L)'
;MARRSQAAPAALKIVPLPGQWQAFRTGELAASGLTAALATAGAAAAPKEPAFLLQHPAEPSAPELPALCDTIARALPPAAFPVTWLTGGAVRDALLRTPVHDLDYVTGSDALKTARAVARQLGADFYVLDEQRGAARVIVNTAGAPRVVVDFTRLRGPDIVSDLLLRDFTINSMAIAVAQPALLLDPAGGEADLRAKQLRLTGAGAIADDAVRALRGVRLANQLQLHIDKPARVAMRAAAPLLANCTAERVRDELFAALGGARPAAALRVLDTLDLLGVCLPAIQPLKTAAMPAPQTGTQWQHSLFVVERLASLLGVLGRAHDLDRASEFALGFAAGRLGRFRDQITDRMEQELSPGRSVRALLMLAALLHACPEASTETDAQQLNIAGAAHARQDGNLVRQQAEALKLAGVETAFVQQAVLQHARPAQHYRMQAMTARELHVYFRATKTVGLEVCLLALADMLAHAGATLKQPAWIAAVDRSVEMYEAFHISYAAIVQPVRLLTGAEIMTALQLPEGRALGQLLLGLSEAQAAGELTTKAAALEWVRLQAQH
;
A
#
# COMPACT_ATOMS: atom_id res chain seq x y z
N MET A 1 24.50 -41.95 16.80
CA MET A 1 23.10 -42.41 16.64
C MET A 1 22.23 -41.76 17.71
N ALA A 2 21.68 -40.58 17.43
CA ALA A 2 20.76 -39.88 18.32
C ALA A 2 19.33 -40.18 17.84
N ARG A 3 18.55 -40.81 18.69
CA ARG A 3 17.12 -41.11 18.44
C ARG A 3 16.38 -39.76 18.32
N ARG A 4 15.83 -39.46 17.12
CA ARG A 4 14.85 -38.42 16.94
C ARG A 4 13.58 -38.79 17.74
N SER A 5 13.28 -38.01 18.77
CA SER A 5 12.00 -38.04 19.44
C SER A 5 10.93 -37.63 18.43
N GLN A 6 10.12 -38.55 17.97
CA GLN A 6 8.89 -38.25 17.26
C GLN A 6 7.95 -37.61 18.26
N ALA A 7 7.75 -36.30 18.12
CA ALA A 7 6.65 -35.63 18.80
C ALA A 7 5.31 -36.26 18.34
N ALA A 8 4.46 -36.62 19.28
CA ALA A 8 3.13 -37.15 18.99
C ALA A 8 2.37 -36.14 18.09
N PRO A 9 1.55 -36.61 17.11
CA PRO A 9 0.77 -35.71 16.27
C PRO A 9 -0.13 -34.84 17.17
N ALA A 10 -0.06 -33.52 16.97
CA ALA A 10 -0.90 -32.58 17.68
C ALA A 10 -2.38 -32.96 17.44
N ALA A 11 -3.15 -33.12 18.51
CA ALA A 11 -4.56 -33.48 18.44
C ALA A 11 -5.29 -32.43 17.58
N LEU A 12 -6.05 -32.92 16.58
CA LEU A 12 -6.85 -32.08 15.69
C LEU A 12 -7.82 -31.22 16.53
N LYS A 13 -7.59 -29.94 16.61
CA LYS A 13 -8.47 -29.02 17.33
C LYS A 13 -9.63 -28.60 16.42
N ILE A 14 -10.81 -29.04 16.75
CA ILE A 14 -12.05 -28.64 16.08
C ILE A 14 -12.76 -27.68 17.00
N VAL A 15 -13.04 -26.48 16.53
CA VAL A 15 -13.69 -25.41 17.30
C VAL A 15 -15.00 -25.04 16.59
N PRO A 16 -16.13 -24.95 17.29
CA PRO A 16 -17.37 -24.45 16.69
C PRO A 16 -17.20 -23.00 16.29
N LEU A 17 -17.65 -22.66 15.07
CA LEU A 17 -17.63 -21.28 14.57
C LEU A 17 -18.67 -20.42 15.29
N PRO A 18 -18.43 -19.09 15.39
CA PRO A 18 -19.42 -18.14 15.92
C PRO A 18 -20.75 -18.23 15.19
N GLY A 19 -21.86 -17.92 15.88
CA GLY A 19 -23.26 -18.19 15.49
C GLY A 19 -23.69 -17.72 14.09
N GLN A 20 -23.04 -16.69 13.52
CA GLN A 20 -23.29 -16.26 12.15
C GLN A 20 -22.93 -17.29 11.06
N TRP A 21 -22.10 -18.29 11.39
CA TRP A 21 -21.74 -19.41 10.53
C TRP A 21 -22.64 -20.65 10.79
N GLN A 22 -23.36 -20.67 11.91
CA GLN A 22 -24.29 -21.74 12.25
C GLN A 22 -25.62 -21.69 11.47
N ALA A 23 -25.91 -20.58 10.77
CA ALA A 23 -27.10 -20.41 9.94
C ALA A 23 -27.04 -21.17 8.60
N PHE A 24 -25.92 -21.82 8.26
CA PHE A 24 -25.88 -22.76 7.15
C PHE A 24 -26.71 -24.00 7.48
N ARG A 25 -27.84 -24.10 6.83
CA ARG A 25 -28.78 -25.24 7.01
C ARG A 25 -28.07 -26.57 6.77
N THR A 26 -28.18 -27.47 7.74
CA THR A 26 -27.91 -28.89 7.62
C THR A 26 -28.82 -29.50 6.57
N GLY A 27 -28.46 -29.42 5.29
CA GLY A 27 -28.97 -30.28 4.25
C GLY A 27 -28.29 -31.64 4.40
N GLU A 28 -29.07 -32.70 4.48
CA GLU A 28 -28.64 -34.09 4.59
C GLU A 28 -27.62 -34.45 3.50
N LEU A 29 -26.33 -34.52 3.84
CA LEU A 29 -25.29 -35.12 3.02
C LEU A 29 -24.52 -36.16 3.83
N ALA A 30 -24.61 -37.38 3.38
CA ALA A 30 -24.00 -38.55 3.98
C ALA A 30 -22.47 -38.36 4.10
N ALA A 31 -21.98 -38.48 5.32
CA ALA A 31 -20.59 -38.36 5.69
C ALA A 31 -19.77 -39.52 5.13
N SER A 32 -18.83 -39.23 4.25
CA SER A 32 -17.80 -40.18 3.83
C SER A 32 -16.43 -39.78 4.40
N GLY A 33 -15.80 -40.64 5.13
CA GLY A 33 -14.40 -40.65 5.48
C GLY A 33 -13.92 -39.64 6.55
N LEU A 34 -14.41 -38.42 6.58
CA LEU A 34 -13.99 -37.38 7.55
C LEU A 34 -14.63 -37.63 8.93
N THR A 35 -15.78 -38.28 8.98
CA THR A 35 -16.51 -38.65 10.22
C THR A 35 -15.71 -39.59 11.13
N ALA A 36 -14.86 -40.44 10.57
CA ALA A 36 -14.01 -41.33 11.36
C ALA A 36 -12.88 -40.58 12.09
N ALA A 37 -12.29 -39.56 11.48
CA ALA A 37 -11.28 -38.72 12.12
C ALA A 37 -11.91 -37.76 13.16
N LEU A 38 -13.16 -37.35 12.96
CA LEU A 38 -13.88 -36.45 13.85
C LEU A 38 -14.49 -37.15 15.07
N ALA A 39 -14.87 -38.43 14.94
CA ALA A 39 -15.41 -39.24 16.02
C ALA A 39 -14.39 -39.59 17.11
N THR A 40 -13.10 -39.52 16.82
CA THR A 40 -12.02 -39.75 17.79
C THR A 40 -11.54 -38.49 18.54
N ALA A 41 -11.98 -37.30 18.12
CA ALA A 41 -11.69 -36.05 18.82
C ALA A 41 -12.89 -35.72 19.73
N GLY A 42 -12.78 -36.08 21.01
CA GLY A 42 -13.84 -35.88 22.01
C GLY A 42 -14.35 -34.44 22.03
N ALA A 43 -15.70 -34.30 22.09
CA ALA A 43 -16.39 -33.02 22.16
C ALA A 43 -15.96 -32.23 23.40
N ALA A 44 -15.16 -31.19 23.21
CA ALA A 44 -14.88 -30.22 24.26
C ALA A 44 -16.07 -29.26 24.40
N ALA A 45 -16.44 -28.94 25.67
CA ALA A 45 -17.53 -28.05 26.01
C ALA A 45 -17.53 -26.74 25.22
N ALA A 46 -18.71 -26.26 24.82
CA ALA A 46 -18.89 -25.02 24.07
C ALA A 46 -18.19 -23.85 24.76
N PRO A 47 -17.26 -23.14 24.10
CA PRO A 47 -16.65 -21.98 24.67
C PRO A 47 -17.65 -20.82 24.76
N LYS A 48 -17.57 -20.04 25.86
CA LYS A 48 -18.27 -18.77 25.99
C LYS A 48 -17.93 -17.88 24.81
N GLU A 49 -18.90 -17.11 24.30
CA GLU A 49 -18.72 -16.21 23.14
C GLU A 49 -17.42 -15.41 23.23
N PRO A 50 -16.60 -15.41 22.18
CA PRO A 50 -15.38 -14.64 22.18
C PRO A 50 -15.72 -13.14 22.11
N ALA A 51 -15.30 -12.38 23.10
CA ALA A 51 -15.38 -10.91 23.13
C ALA A 51 -14.33 -10.29 22.19
N PHE A 52 -14.39 -10.57 20.91
CA PHE A 52 -13.62 -9.86 19.88
C PHE A 52 -14.48 -8.75 19.28
N LEU A 53 -14.63 -7.67 20.02
CA LEU A 53 -15.21 -6.43 19.50
C LEU A 53 -14.07 -5.47 19.16
N LEU A 54 -13.44 -5.66 18.02
CA LEU A 54 -12.90 -4.53 17.27
C LEU A 54 -14.07 -4.00 16.44
N GLN A 55 -14.69 -2.93 16.91
CA GLN A 55 -15.71 -2.21 16.17
C GLN A 55 -15.03 -1.45 15.03
N HIS A 56 -14.99 -2.07 13.84
CA HIS A 56 -14.88 -1.31 12.60
C HIS A 56 -16.30 -1.08 12.11
N PRO A 57 -16.67 0.15 11.72
CA PRO A 57 -17.95 0.39 11.07
C PRO A 57 -18.02 -0.48 9.82
N ALA A 58 -19.05 -1.28 9.69
CA ALA A 58 -19.29 -2.10 8.52
C ALA A 58 -19.49 -1.19 7.31
N GLU A 59 -18.69 -1.37 6.26
CA GLU A 59 -18.98 -0.78 4.96
C GLU A 59 -20.30 -1.36 4.43
N PRO A 60 -21.27 -0.55 3.98
CA PRO A 60 -22.65 -0.98 3.76
C PRO A 60 -22.92 -1.81 2.50
N SER A 61 -21.90 -2.35 1.79
CA SER A 61 -22.13 -2.95 0.47
C SER A 61 -21.31 -4.20 0.10
N ALA A 62 -20.51 -4.77 1.00
CA ALA A 62 -19.86 -6.05 0.72
C ALA A 62 -20.86 -7.20 0.88
N PRO A 63 -20.95 -8.19 -0.04
CA PRO A 63 -21.77 -9.38 0.15
C PRO A 63 -21.32 -10.08 1.43
N GLU A 64 -22.27 -10.48 2.27
CA GLU A 64 -21.95 -11.22 3.48
C GLU A 64 -21.16 -12.48 3.12
N LEU A 65 -20.01 -12.70 3.76
CA LEU A 65 -19.12 -13.82 3.47
C LEU A 65 -19.84 -15.18 3.45
N PRO A 66 -20.81 -15.48 4.37
CA PRO A 66 -21.59 -16.72 4.30
C PRO A 66 -22.37 -16.90 3.00
N ALA A 67 -23.04 -15.85 2.51
CA ALA A 67 -23.80 -15.90 1.26
C ALA A 67 -22.89 -16.13 0.04
N LEU A 68 -21.70 -15.54 0.06
CA LEU A 68 -20.69 -15.73 -0.97
C LEU A 68 -20.14 -17.16 -0.96
N CYS A 69 -19.79 -17.70 0.21
CA CYS A 69 -19.35 -19.09 0.36
C CYS A 69 -20.44 -20.08 -0.07
N ASP A 70 -21.71 -19.80 0.24
CA ASP A 70 -22.84 -20.63 -0.20
C ASP A 70 -22.99 -20.60 -1.73
N THR A 71 -22.81 -19.45 -2.35
CA THR A 71 -22.82 -19.31 -3.82
C THR A 71 -21.71 -20.15 -4.47
N ILE A 72 -20.50 -20.08 -3.95
CA ILE A 72 -19.38 -20.90 -4.43
C ILE A 72 -19.64 -22.38 -4.19
N ALA A 73 -20.13 -22.74 -3.01
CA ALA A 73 -20.46 -24.13 -2.66
C ALA A 73 -21.45 -24.78 -3.62
N ARG A 74 -22.51 -24.06 -4.00
CA ARG A 74 -23.49 -24.52 -5.00
C ARG A 74 -22.91 -24.65 -6.40
N ALA A 75 -21.88 -23.87 -6.72
CA ALA A 75 -21.21 -23.89 -8.01
C ALA A 75 -20.14 -24.99 -8.12
N LEU A 76 -19.75 -25.61 -7.01
CA LEU A 76 -18.75 -26.68 -7.02
C LEU A 76 -19.27 -27.94 -7.72
N PRO A 77 -18.46 -28.63 -8.53
CA PRO A 77 -18.76 -29.96 -9.04
C PRO A 77 -19.03 -30.95 -7.86
N PRO A 78 -19.96 -31.88 -7.99
CA PRO A 78 -20.28 -32.85 -6.91
C PRO A 78 -19.05 -33.60 -6.37
N ALA A 79 -18.10 -33.97 -7.24
CA ALA A 79 -16.89 -34.67 -6.83
C ALA A 79 -15.88 -33.78 -6.08
N ALA A 80 -15.91 -32.46 -6.29
CA ALA A 80 -15.04 -31.52 -5.60
C ALA A 80 -15.62 -31.03 -4.28
N PHE A 81 -16.93 -30.98 -4.15
CA PHE A 81 -17.65 -30.45 -2.97
C PHE A 81 -17.15 -31.03 -1.64
N PRO A 82 -17.07 -32.39 -1.43
CA PRO A 82 -16.65 -32.95 -0.15
C PRO A 82 -15.17 -32.80 0.18
N VAL A 83 -14.35 -32.43 -0.81
CA VAL A 83 -12.88 -32.33 -0.69
C VAL A 83 -12.36 -30.92 -0.99
N THR A 84 -13.17 -29.90 -0.70
CA THR A 84 -12.82 -28.49 -0.88
C THR A 84 -12.96 -27.74 0.45
N TRP A 85 -11.97 -26.89 0.74
CA TRP A 85 -11.90 -26.11 1.98
C TRP A 85 -11.60 -24.65 1.67
N LEU A 86 -12.31 -23.73 2.34
CA LEU A 86 -11.93 -22.32 2.45
C LEU A 86 -10.77 -22.23 3.44
N THR A 87 -9.72 -21.46 3.11
CA THR A 87 -8.49 -21.44 3.92
C THR A 87 -7.88 -20.03 4.01
N GLY A 88 -6.82 -19.90 4.80
CA GLY A 88 -5.94 -18.73 4.76
C GLY A 88 -6.53 -17.45 5.32
N GLY A 89 -6.30 -16.36 4.62
CA GLY A 89 -6.72 -15.01 5.02
C GLY A 89 -8.22 -14.88 5.23
N ALA A 90 -9.03 -15.48 4.36
CA ALA A 90 -10.48 -15.42 4.44
C ALA A 90 -11.02 -15.98 5.75
N VAL A 91 -10.48 -17.12 6.22
CA VAL A 91 -10.89 -17.73 7.51
C VAL A 91 -10.47 -16.85 8.68
N ARG A 92 -9.23 -16.34 8.67
CA ARG A 92 -8.73 -15.41 9.69
C ARG A 92 -9.58 -14.15 9.78
N ASP A 93 -9.84 -13.51 8.63
CA ASP A 93 -10.55 -12.24 8.57
C ASP A 93 -12.02 -12.40 8.95
N ALA A 94 -12.62 -13.55 8.63
CA ALA A 94 -13.95 -13.92 9.12
C ALA A 94 -14.00 -14.03 10.65
N LEU A 95 -12.99 -14.66 11.28
CA LEU A 95 -12.87 -14.73 12.73
C LEU A 95 -12.70 -13.35 13.39
N LEU A 96 -12.01 -12.44 12.70
CA LEU A 96 -11.83 -11.03 13.11
C LEU A 96 -13.05 -10.16 12.80
N ARG A 97 -14.06 -10.66 12.07
CA ARG A 97 -15.22 -9.90 11.58
C ARG A 97 -14.82 -8.71 10.70
N THR A 98 -13.73 -8.85 9.95
CA THR A 98 -13.30 -7.87 8.95
C THR A 98 -13.84 -8.26 7.58
N PRO A 99 -14.07 -7.27 6.67
CA PRO A 99 -14.52 -7.57 5.31
C PRO A 99 -13.55 -8.50 4.59
N VAL A 100 -14.09 -9.48 3.86
CA VAL A 100 -13.31 -10.45 3.08
C VAL A 100 -13.64 -10.23 1.61
N HIS A 101 -12.61 -10.01 0.80
CA HIS A 101 -12.75 -9.76 -0.65
C HIS A 101 -12.11 -10.88 -1.49
N ASP A 102 -11.14 -11.58 -0.93
CA ASP A 102 -10.42 -12.68 -1.58
C ASP A 102 -10.69 -13.98 -0.87
N LEU A 103 -11.13 -14.99 -1.62
CA LEU A 103 -11.43 -16.33 -1.11
C LEU A 103 -10.43 -17.35 -1.63
N ASP A 104 -9.66 -17.94 -0.73
CA ASP A 104 -8.69 -18.98 -1.04
C ASP A 104 -9.27 -20.37 -0.76
N TYR A 105 -9.58 -21.13 -1.81
CA TYR A 105 -10.00 -22.51 -1.71
C TYR A 105 -8.87 -23.48 -2.04
N VAL A 106 -8.74 -24.51 -1.20
CA VAL A 106 -7.89 -25.66 -1.46
C VAL A 106 -8.78 -26.87 -1.75
N THR A 107 -8.47 -27.63 -2.78
CA THR A 107 -9.25 -28.82 -3.15
C THR A 107 -8.39 -30.07 -3.32
N GLY A 108 -8.90 -31.20 -2.89
CA GLY A 108 -8.35 -32.53 -3.17
C GLY A 108 -8.68 -33.04 -4.57
N SER A 109 -9.54 -32.31 -5.31
CA SER A 109 -9.86 -32.58 -6.72
C SER A 109 -8.88 -31.84 -7.64
N ASP A 110 -9.11 -31.95 -8.96
CA ASP A 110 -8.38 -31.13 -9.96
C ASP A 110 -8.82 -29.67 -9.83
N ALA A 111 -7.96 -28.82 -9.27
CA ALA A 111 -8.28 -27.43 -8.96
C ALA A 111 -8.57 -26.60 -10.23
N LEU A 112 -7.86 -26.84 -11.34
CA LEU A 112 -8.08 -26.11 -12.59
C LEU A 112 -9.45 -26.46 -13.21
N LYS A 113 -9.83 -27.73 -13.18
CA LYS A 113 -11.16 -28.18 -13.65
C LYS A 113 -12.25 -27.66 -12.72
N THR A 114 -12.02 -27.70 -11.41
CA THR A 114 -12.96 -27.21 -10.39
C THR A 114 -13.21 -25.71 -10.59
N ALA A 115 -12.17 -24.90 -10.66
CA ALA A 115 -12.26 -23.45 -10.88
C ALA A 115 -12.98 -23.12 -12.22
N ARG A 116 -12.66 -23.83 -13.30
CA ARG A 116 -13.32 -23.64 -14.61
C ARG A 116 -14.80 -23.99 -14.58
N ALA A 117 -15.17 -25.02 -13.83
CA ALA A 117 -16.59 -25.42 -13.65
C ALA A 117 -17.35 -24.34 -12.84
N VAL A 118 -16.77 -23.86 -11.74
CA VAL A 118 -17.34 -22.77 -10.94
C VAL A 118 -17.51 -21.50 -11.78
N ALA A 119 -16.48 -21.09 -12.50
CA ALA A 119 -16.54 -19.91 -13.38
C ALA A 119 -17.67 -20.02 -14.41
N ARG A 120 -17.80 -21.18 -15.06
CA ARG A 120 -18.88 -21.45 -16.02
C ARG A 120 -20.27 -21.35 -15.39
N GLN A 121 -20.45 -21.92 -14.21
CA GLN A 121 -21.74 -21.92 -13.51
C GLN A 121 -22.14 -20.51 -13.04
N LEU A 122 -21.16 -19.68 -12.66
CA LEU A 122 -21.39 -18.32 -12.19
C LEU A 122 -21.34 -17.26 -13.31
N GLY A 123 -21.01 -17.62 -14.53
CA GLY A 123 -20.79 -16.66 -15.62
C GLY A 123 -19.61 -15.72 -15.32
N ALA A 124 -18.58 -16.22 -14.63
CA ALA A 124 -17.44 -15.47 -14.12
C ALA A 124 -16.20 -15.65 -15.00
N ASP A 125 -15.25 -14.72 -14.89
CA ASP A 125 -13.97 -14.80 -15.59
C ASP A 125 -13.07 -15.87 -14.95
N PHE A 126 -12.26 -16.55 -15.78
CA PHE A 126 -11.37 -17.62 -15.35
C PHE A 126 -9.95 -17.40 -15.87
N TYR A 127 -8.95 -17.55 -14.99
CA TYR A 127 -7.54 -17.44 -15.30
C TYR A 127 -6.74 -18.57 -14.64
N VAL A 128 -5.79 -19.17 -15.38
CA VAL A 128 -4.79 -20.07 -14.82
C VAL A 128 -3.64 -19.22 -14.24
N LEU A 129 -3.36 -19.37 -12.97
CA LEU A 129 -2.26 -18.67 -12.29
C LEU A 129 -0.95 -19.46 -12.37
N ASP A 130 -1.03 -20.77 -12.12
CA ASP A 130 0.11 -21.69 -12.15
C ASP A 130 -0.39 -23.10 -12.49
N GLU A 131 -0.04 -23.58 -13.66
CA GLU A 131 -0.48 -24.89 -14.14
C GLU A 131 0.19 -26.03 -13.38
N GLN A 132 1.48 -25.89 -13.05
CA GLN A 132 2.25 -26.92 -12.35
C GLN A 132 1.75 -27.09 -10.90
N ARG A 133 1.45 -26.00 -10.23
CA ARG A 133 0.89 -25.98 -8.88
C ARG A 133 -0.61 -26.24 -8.85
N GLY A 134 -1.26 -26.26 -9.99
CA GLY A 134 -2.71 -26.39 -10.09
C GLY A 134 -3.41 -25.21 -9.39
N ALA A 135 -3.04 -23.98 -9.75
CA ALA A 135 -3.63 -22.76 -9.20
C ALA A 135 -4.41 -21.99 -10.27
N ALA A 136 -5.65 -21.62 -9.97
CA ALA A 136 -6.51 -20.87 -10.86
C ALA A 136 -7.33 -19.83 -10.10
N ARG A 137 -7.69 -18.75 -10.79
CA ARG A 137 -8.48 -17.63 -10.29
C ARG A 137 -9.81 -17.53 -11.02
N VAL A 138 -10.87 -17.32 -10.27
CA VAL A 138 -12.19 -16.99 -10.76
C VAL A 138 -12.53 -15.57 -10.28
N ILE A 139 -13.01 -14.72 -11.17
CA ILE A 139 -13.39 -13.36 -10.84
C ILE A 139 -14.88 -13.21 -11.01
N VAL A 140 -15.56 -13.03 -9.89
CA VAL A 140 -17.01 -12.85 -9.84
C VAL A 140 -17.32 -11.35 -9.85
N ASN A 141 -17.95 -10.89 -10.92
CA ASN A 141 -18.38 -9.50 -11.07
C ASN A 141 -19.88 -9.44 -10.79
N THR A 142 -20.28 -8.76 -9.72
CA THR A 142 -21.70 -8.55 -9.39
C THR A 142 -22.02 -7.06 -9.63
N ALA A 143 -23.06 -6.79 -10.40
CA ALA A 143 -23.48 -5.40 -10.66
C ALA A 143 -23.79 -4.66 -9.35
N GLY A 144 -23.12 -3.53 -9.13
CA GLY A 144 -23.31 -2.71 -7.92
C GLY A 144 -22.62 -3.20 -6.65
N ALA A 145 -21.82 -4.28 -6.72
CA ALA A 145 -21.03 -4.80 -5.60
C ALA A 145 -19.53 -4.83 -5.96
N PRO A 146 -18.65 -4.82 -4.94
CA PRO A 146 -17.21 -5.01 -5.16
C PRO A 146 -16.93 -6.33 -5.87
N ARG A 147 -15.91 -6.32 -6.72
CA ARG A 147 -15.39 -7.50 -7.39
C ARG A 147 -14.86 -8.50 -6.37
N VAL A 148 -15.25 -9.77 -6.50
CA VAL A 148 -14.79 -10.86 -5.64
C VAL A 148 -13.80 -11.73 -6.40
N VAL A 149 -12.66 -11.99 -5.78
CA VAL A 149 -11.62 -12.88 -6.30
C VAL A 149 -11.70 -14.22 -5.56
N VAL A 150 -11.75 -15.32 -6.31
CA VAL A 150 -11.82 -16.68 -5.76
C VAL A 150 -10.68 -17.50 -6.34
N ASP A 151 -9.71 -17.85 -5.52
CA ASP A 151 -8.56 -18.66 -5.91
C ASP A 151 -8.76 -20.12 -5.52
N PHE A 152 -8.51 -21.01 -6.47
CA PHE A 152 -8.52 -22.45 -6.26
C PHE A 152 -7.11 -23.00 -6.40
N THR A 153 -6.65 -23.75 -5.41
CA THR A 153 -5.36 -24.42 -5.42
C THR A 153 -5.49 -25.90 -5.07
N ARG A 154 -4.57 -26.72 -5.60
CA ARG A 154 -4.48 -28.12 -5.25
C ARG A 154 -3.87 -28.30 -3.86
N LEU A 155 -4.31 -29.30 -3.10
CA LEU A 155 -3.69 -29.71 -1.84
C LEU A 155 -2.17 -29.97 -2.01
N ARG A 156 -1.42 -29.46 -1.06
CA ARG A 156 0.01 -29.75 -0.89
C ARG A 156 0.17 -30.85 0.17
N GLY A 157 0.31 -32.06 -0.25
CA GLY A 157 0.38 -33.22 0.64
C GLY A 157 -0.83 -34.13 0.53
N PRO A 158 -0.91 -35.17 1.39
CA PRO A 158 -1.93 -36.21 1.28
C PRO A 158 -3.31 -35.75 1.76
N ASP A 159 -3.38 -34.74 2.63
CA ASP A 159 -4.63 -34.27 3.26
C ASP A 159 -4.56 -32.77 3.61
N ILE A 160 -5.70 -32.23 4.04
CA ILE A 160 -5.82 -30.81 4.40
C ILE A 160 -4.96 -30.43 5.61
N VAL A 161 -4.77 -31.32 6.58
CA VAL A 161 -3.93 -31.03 7.76
C VAL A 161 -2.48 -30.83 7.35
N SER A 162 -1.99 -31.70 6.48
CA SER A 162 -0.65 -31.59 5.90
C SER A 162 -0.48 -30.27 5.12
N ASP A 163 -1.47 -29.87 4.30
CA ASP A 163 -1.42 -28.58 3.59
C ASP A 163 -1.38 -27.40 4.56
N LEU A 164 -2.19 -27.40 5.59
CA LEU A 164 -2.24 -26.33 6.59
C LEU A 164 -0.89 -26.20 7.33
N LEU A 165 -0.25 -27.30 7.71
CA LEU A 165 1.03 -27.29 8.41
C LEU A 165 2.23 -26.87 7.52
N LEU A 166 2.08 -26.87 6.19
CA LEU A 166 3.06 -26.36 5.23
C LEU A 166 2.93 -24.86 4.98
N ARG A 167 1.94 -24.20 5.61
CA ARG A 167 1.74 -22.73 5.46
C ARG A 167 2.75 -21.95 6.28
N ASP A 168 2.66 -20.62 6.17
CA ASP A 168 3.58 -19.69 6.81
C ASP A 168 3.32 -19.54 8.33
N PHE A 169 2.14 -19.06 8.68
CA PHE A 169 1.76 -18.68 10.05
C PHE A 169 0.54 -19.44 10.53
N THR A 170 0.48 -19.72 11.82
CA THR A 170 -0.64 -20.43 12.46
C THR A 170 -1.98 -19.75 12.16
N ILE A 171 -2.03 -18.42 12.19
CA ILE A 171 -3.24 -17.61 11.92
C ILE A 171 -3.76 -17.75 10.48
N ASN A 172 -2.94 -18.20 9.54
CA ASN A 172 -3.32 -18.48 8.14
C ASN A 172 -3.45 -19.98 7.87
N SER A 173 -3.25 -20.82 8.91
CA SER A 173 -3.22 -22.28 8.85
C SER A 173 -4.52 -22.89 9.36
N MET A 174 -5.63 -22.21 9.09
CA MET A 174 -6.98 -22.64 9.45
C MET A 174 -7.79 -22.89 8.20
N ALA A 175 -8.77 -23.81 8.28
CA ALA A 175 -9.66 -24.13 7.17
C ALA A 175 -11.09 -24.38 7.64
N ILE A 176 -12.04 -24.17 6.72
CA ILE A 176 -13.45 -24.51 6.87
C ILE A 176 -13.82 -25.41 5.69
N ALA A 177 -14.27 -26.64 5.98
CA ALA A 177 -14.74 -27.54 4.94
C ALA A 177 -16.05 -27.03 4.32
N VAL A 178 -16.13 -26.96 3.00
CA VAL A 178 -17.37 -26.53 2.32
C VAL A 178 -18.55 -27.44 2.69
N ALA A 179 -18.30 -28.75 2.86
CA ALA A 179 -19.30 -29.71 3.25
C ALA A 179 -19.72 -29.62 4.75
N GLN A 180 -18.94 -28.96 5.59
CA GLN A 180 -19.18 -28.80 7.02
C GLN A 180 -18.82 -27.38 7.50
N PRO A 181 -19.55 -26.36 7.05
CA PRO A 181 -19.17 -24.94 7.27
C PRO A 181 -19.27 -24.48 8.72
N ALA A 182 -19.87 -25.31 9.63
CA ALA A 182 -19.95 -25.02 11.06
C ALA A 182 -18.67 -25.38 11.84
N LEU A 183 -17.70 -26.05 11.22
CA LEU A 183 -16.49 -26.56 11.89
C LEU A 183 -15.25 -25.90 11.37
N LEU A 184 -14.42 -25.42 12.29
CA LEU A 184 -13.09 -24.89 12.03
C LEU A 184 -12.02 -25.97 12.20
N LEU A 185 -11.23 -26.22 11.17
CA LEU A 185 -10.02 -27.05 11.24
C LEU A 185 -8.84 -26.16 11.59
N ASP A 186 -8.22 -26.40 12.74
CA ASP A 186 -7.11 -25.59 13.26
C ASP A 186 -5.99 -26.48 13.84
N PRO A 187 -5.19 -27.15 13.00
CA PRO A 187 -4.15 -28.07 13.48
C PRO A 187 -2.98 -27.35 14.16
N ALA A 188 -2.76 -26.07 13.85
CA ALA A 188 -1.63 -25.28 14.35
C ALA A 188 -1.96 -24.38 15.54
N GLY A 189 -3.24 -24.26 15.94
CA GLY A 189 -3.69 -23.40 17.02
C GLY A 189 -3.78 -21.92 16.63
N GLY A 190 -4.09 -21.64 15.36
CA GLY A 190 -4.15 -20.28 14.81
C GLY A 190 -5.23 -19.41 15.43
N GLU A 191 -6.39 -19.98 15.79
CA GLU A 191 -7.46 -19.26 16.48
C GLU A 191 -7.01 -18.75 17.87
N ALA A 192 -6.33 -19.62 18.63
CA ALA A 192 -5.79 -19.22 19.93
C ALA A 192 -4.70 -18.14 19.80
N ASP A 193 -3.85 -18.23 18.80
CA ASP A 193 -2.82 -17.21 18.52
C ASP A 193 -3.44 -15.89 18.09
N LEU A 194 -4.45 -15.93 17.24
CA LEU A 194 -5.18 -14.75 16.81
C LEU A 194 -5.81 -14.01 18.00
N ARG A 195 -6.42 -14.76 18.92
CA ARG A 195 -6.99 -14.26 20.17
C ARG A 195 -5.94 -13.68 21.10
N ALA A 196 -4.78 -14.35 21.20
CA ALA A 196 -3.64 -13.90 22.01
C ALA A 196 -2.82 -12.79 21.32
N LYS A 197 -3.23 -12.35 20.11
CA LYS A 197 -2.49 -11.39 19.27
C LYS A 197 -1.03 -11.82 19.05
N GLN A 198 -0.80 -13.09 18.77
CA GLN A 198 0.51 -13.66 18.50
C GLN A 198 0.65 -14.02 17.01
N LEU A 199 1.81 -13.77 16.44
CA LEU A 199 2.21 -14.27 15.13
C LEU A 199 3.26 -15.36 15.32
N ARG A 200 2.85 -16.63 15.15
CA ARG A 200 3.72 -17.81 15.23
C ARG A 200 3.82 -18.52 13.90
N LEU A 201 4.95 -19.17 13.69
CA LEU A 201 5.17 -20.04 12.53
C LEU A 201 4.41 -21.38 12.70
N THR A 202 3.97 -21.96 11.59
CA THR A 202 3.43 -23.33 11.57
C THR A 202 4.49 -24.38 11.86
N GLY A 203 5.75 -24.12 11.50
CA GLY A 203 6.89 -25.00 11.71
C GLY A 203 8.22 -24.27 11.53
N ALA A 204 9.31 -24.90 12.00
CA ALA A 204 10.66 -24.30 11.98
C ALA A 204 11.17 -23.99 10.56
N GLY A 205 10.73 -24.76 9.53
CA GLY A 205 11.13 -24.57 8.13
C GLY A 205 10.29 -23.54 7.37
N ALA A 206 9.17 -23.07 7.95
CA ALA A 206 8.18 -22.28 7.22
C ALA A 206 8.74 -21.03 6.51
N ILE A 207 9.74 -20.35 7.09
CA ILE A 207 10.38 -19.17 6.47
C ILE A 207 11.52 -19.60 5.54
N ALA A 208 12.26 -20.65 5.86
CA ALA A 208 13.37 -21.13 5.02
C ALA A 208 12.89 -21.65 3.65
N ASP A 209 11.71 -22.26 3.62
CA ASP A 209 11.08 -22.74 2.39
C ASP A 209 10.70 -21.61 1.43
N ASP A 210 10.44 -20.41 1.98
CA ASP A 210 10.06 -19.24 1.20
C ASP A 210 10.34 -17.95 2.00
N ALA A 211 11.47 -17.31 1.72
CA ALA A 211 11.95 -16.15 2.48
C ALA A 211 11.01 -14.92 2.42
N VAL A 212 10.19 -14.78 1.36
CA VAL A 212 9.20 -13.69 1.26
C VAL A 212 8.18 -13.74 2.41
N ARG A 213 7.97 -14.92 3.01
CA ARG A 213 7.11 -15.06 4.19
C ARG A 213 7.60 -14.23 5.39
N ALA A 214 8.91 -13.88 5.46
CA ALA A 214 9.40 -12.96 6.48
C ALA A 214 8.81 -11.54 6.31
N LEU A 215 8.76 -11.03 5.09
CA LEU A 215 8.13 -9.73 4.78
C LEU A 215 6.62 -9.77 5.07
N ARG A 216 5.96 -10.84 4.62
CA ARG A 216 4.54 -11.08 4.89
C ARG A 216 4.24 -11.12 6.38
N GLY A 217 5.09 -11.74 7.19
CA GLY A 217 4.95 -11.81 8.64
C GLY A 217 4.99 -10.42 9.28
N VAL A 218 5.92 -9.57 8.88
CA VAL A 218 5.99 -8.18 9.36
C VAL A 218 4.75 -7.39 8.93
N ARG A 219 4.30 -7.54 7.68
CA ARG A 219 3.08 -6.90 7.20
C ARG A 219 1.86 -7.33 8.01
N LEU A 220 1.65 -8.64 8.19
CA LEU A 220 0.53 -9.18 8.97
C LEU A 220 0.59 -8.74 10.43
N ALA A 221 1.76 -8.80 11.08
CA ALA A 221 1.93 -8.34 12.45
C ALA A 221 1.56 -6.87 12.61
N ASN A 222 1.98 -6.01 11.66
CA ASN A 222 1.67 -4.60 11.68
C ASN A 222 0.18 -4.32 11.39
N GLN A 223 -0.40 -4.98 10.38
CA GLN A 223 -1.80 -4.81 9.98
C GLN A 223 -2.77 -5.26 11.08
N LEU A 224 -2.52 -6.43 11.67
CA LEU A 224 -3.41 -7.06 12.66
C LEU A 224 -2.99 -6.74 14.11
N GLN A 225 -1.96 -5.91 14.30
CA GLN A 225 -1.41 -5.55 15.61
C GLN A 225 -1.00 -6.78 16.45
N LEU A 226 -0.33 -7.74 15.79
CA LEU A 226 0.14 -8.96 16.42
C LEU A 226 1.58 -8.81 16.92
N HIS A 227 1.91 -9.52 17.97
CA HIS A 227 3.28 -9.68 18.47
C HIS A 227 3.94 -10.85 17.72
N ILE A 228 5.07 -10.60 17.09
CA ILE A 228 5.88 -11.67 16.47
C ILE A 228 6.63 -12.40 17.58
N ASP A 229 6.42 -13.70 17.73
CA ASP A 229 7.06 -14.49 18.77
C ASP A 229 8.59 -14.60 18.55
N LYS A 230 9.32 -14.99 19.60
CA LYS A 230 10.78 -15.04 19.52
C LYS A 230 11.30 -16.04 18.46
N PRO A 231 10.77 -17.27 18.33
CA PRO A 231 11.16 -18.17 17.27
C PRO A 231 10.93 -17.61 15.87
N ALA A 232 9.78 -16.98 15.61
CA ALA A 232 9.51 -16.36 14.30
C ALA A 232 10.48 -15.21 14.01
N ARG A 233 10.78 -14.33 14.98
CA ARG A 233 11.76 -13.25 14.79
C ARG A 233 13.15 -13.78 14.42
N VAL A 234 13.60 -14.84 15.09
CA VAL A 234 14.89 -15.48 14.78
C VAL A 234 14.89 -16.06 13.37
N ALA A 235 13.83 -16.80 12.99
CA ALA A 235 13.71 -17.37 11.65
C ALA A 235 13.62 -16.30 10.56
N MET A 236 12.85 -15.23 10.79
CA MET A 236 12.72 -14.11 9.83
C MET A 236 14.07 -13.41 9.61
N ARG A 237 14.81 -13.11 10.68
CA ARG A 237 16.14 -12.50 10.57
C ARG A 237 17.11 -13.41 9.83
N ALA A 238 17.12 -14.71 10.12
CA ALA A 238 17.97 -15.67 9.44
C ALA A 238 17.67 -15.80 7.93
N ALA A 239 16.44 -15.48 7.53
CA ALA A 239 16.02 -15.51 6.13
C ALA A 239 16.38 -14.25 5.33
N ALA A 240 16.88 -13.19 5.97
CA ALA A 240 17.20 -11.94 5.26
C ALA A 240 18.14 -12.15 4.05
N PRO A 241 19.25 -12.90 4.13
CA PRO A 241 20.09 -13.16 2.96
C PRO A 241 19.37 -13.92 1.84
N LEU A 242 18.37 -14.74 2.18
CA LEU A 242 17.63 -15.56 1.22
C LEU A 242 16.65 -14.73 0.37
N LEU A 243 16.29 -13.53 0.82
CA LEU A 243 15.44 -12.62 0.03
C LEU A 243 16.06 -12.24 -1.31
N ALA A 244 17.39 -12.21 -1.40
CA ALA A 244 18.10 -11.95 -2.66
C ALA A 244 17.81 -13.01 -3.74
N ASN A 245 17.39 -14.22 -3.35
CA ASN A 245 17.02 -15.30 -4.26
C ASN A 245 15.51 -15.29 -4.64
N CYS A 246 14.73 -14.41 -4.03
CA CYS A 246 13.31 -14.26 -4.34
C CYS A 246 13.11 -13.35 -5.55
N THR A 247 12.01 -13.53 -6.28
CA THR A 247 11.68 -12.61 -7.38
C THR A 247 11.38 -11.21 -6.83
N ALA A 248 11.86 -10.19 -7.54
CA ALA A 248 11.71 -8.79 -7.14
C ALA A 248 10.22 -8.40 -7.00
N GLU A 249 9.35 -8.98 -7.83
CA GLU A 249 7.91 -8.75 -7.80
C GLU A 249 7.29 -9.19 -6.49
N ARG A 250 7.64 -10.36 -5.97
CA ARG A 250 7.11 -10.87 -4.71
C ARG A 250 7.59 -10.04 -3.52
N VAL A 251 8.87 -9.66 -3.51
CA VAL A 251 9.45 -8.77 -2.50
C VAL A 251 8.77 -7.40 -2.53
N ARG A 252 8.62 -6.82 -3.74
CA ARG A 252 7.93 -5.56 -3.96
C ARG A 252 6.50 -5.59 -3.41
N ASP A 253 5.73 -6.63 -3.76
CA ASP A 253 4.30 -6.66 -3.43
C ASP A 253 4.07 -6.71 -1.91
N GLU A 254 4.86 -7.46 -1.14
CA GLU A 254 4.79 -7.45 0.33
C GLU A 254 5.29 -6.12 0.93
N LEU A 255 6.33 -5.51 0.35
CA LEU A 255 6.83 -4.20 0.77
C LEU A 255 5.79 -3.10 0.54
N PHE A 256 5.16 -3.07 -0.63
CA PHE A 256 4.13 -2.09 -0.97
C PHE A 256 2.86 -2.27 -0.14
N ALA A 257 2.46 -3.50 0.16
CA ALA A 257 1.37 -3.76 1.09
C ALA A 257 1.67 -3.27 2.52
N ALA A 258 2.94 -3.31 2.95
CA ALA A 258 3.37 -2.74 4.23
C ALA A 258 3.38 -1.19 4.21
N LEU A 259 3.86 -0.57 3.12
CA LEU A 259 3.89 0.88 2.93
C LEU A 259 2.49 1.49 2.79
N GLY A 260 1.57 0.80 2.11
CA GLY A 260 0.17 1.23 1.94
C GLY A 260 -0.67 1.10 3.21
N GLY A 261 -0.20 0.37 4.21
CA GLY A 261 -0.92 0.12 5.45
C GLY A 261 -1.10 1.36 6.34
N ALA A 262 -1.83 1.17 7.45
CA ALA A 262 -2.15 2.25 8.39
C ALA A 262 -0.92 2.78 9.17
N ARG A 263 0.09 1.93 9.41
CA ARG A 263 1.28 2.25 10.22
C ARG A 263 2.58 1.87 9.49
N PRO A 264 2.89 2.49 8.34
CA PRO A 264 4.04 2.11 7.52
C PRO A 264 5.37 2.28 8.24
N ALA A 265 5.56 3.33 9.02
CA ALA A 265 6.80 3.55 9.77
C ALA A 265 7.07 2.44 10.80
N ALA A 266 6.03 1.90 11.45
CA ALA A 266 6.18 0.78 12.38
C ALA A 266 6.62 -0.50 11.64
N ALA A 267 6.03 -0.78 10.48
CA ALA A 267 6.45 -1.91 9.65
C ALA A 267 7.92 -1.77 9.20
N LEU A 268 8.31 -0.58 8.73
CA LEU A 268 9.70 -0.30 8.31
C LEU A 268 10.70 -0.48 9.45
N ARG A 269 10.37 -0.02 10.67
CA ARG A 269 11.23 -0.25 11.86
C ARG A 269 11.41 -1.73 12.18
N VAL A 270 10.35 -2.53 12.06
CA VAL A 270 10.44 -3.99 12.28
C VAL A 270 11.25 -4.67 11.17
N LEU A 271 11.00 -4.32 9.90
CA LEU A 271 11.79 -4.81 8.77
C LEU A 271 13.28 -4.49 8.93
N ASP A 272 13.58 -3.27 9.38
CA ASP A 272 14.96 -2.83 9.63
C ASP A 272 15.61 -3.60 10.79
N THR A 273 14.89 -3.76 11.91
CA THR A 273 15.35 -4.53 13.09
C THR A 273 15.62 -6.00 12.78
N LEU A 274 14.91 -6.55 11.80
CA LEU A 274 15.08 -7.93 11.33
C LEU A 274 16.08 -8.05 10.16
N ASP A 275 16.81 -7.00 9.81
CA ASP A 275 17.78 -6.93 8.71
C ASP A 275 17.19 -7.22 7.32
N LEU A 276 15.86 -7.22 7.18
CA LEU A 276 15.14 -7.49 5.95
C LEU A 276 15.12 -6.27 5.01
N LEU A 277 15.00 -5.07 5.58
CA LEU A 277 14.77 -3.86 4.80
C LEU A 277 15.96 -3.49 3.93
N GLY A 278 17.19 -3.65 4.43
CA GLY A 278 18.41 -3.34 3.68
C GLY A 278 18.63 -4.23 2.46
N VAL A 279 18.05 -5.43 2.44
CA VAL A 279 18.05 -6.33 1.27
C VAL A 279 17.01 -5.86 0.25
N CYS A 280 15.83 -5.44 0.70
CA CYS A 280 14.76 -4.96 -0.18
C CYS A 280 15.04 -3.57 -0.77
N LEU A 281 15.66 -2.70 0.03
CA LEU A 281 15.93 -1.29 -0.29
C LEU A 281 17.39 -0.93 0.04
N PRO A 282 18.38 -1.38 -0.74
CA PRO A 282 19.78 -1.03 -0.51
C PRO A 282 20.05 0.48 -0.46
N ALA A 283 19.25 1.27 -1.17
CA ALA A 283 19.35 2.74 -1.20
C ALA A 283 19.23 3.42 0.18
N ILE A 284 18.66 2.74 1.19
CA ILE A 284 18.57 3.32 2.55
C ILE A 284 19.85 3.15 3.39
N GLN A 285 20.79 2.32 2.97
CA GLN A 285 21.99 2.03 3.78
C GLN A 285 22.81 3.30 4.10
N PRO A 286 23.06 4.21 3.13
CA PRO A 286 23.75 5.45 3.42
C PRO A 286 23.03 6.33 4.45
N LEU A 287 21.70 6.33 4.48
CA LEU A 287 20.90 7.12 5.42
C LEU A 287 21.15 6.73 6.90
N LYS A 288 21.48 5.47 7.15
CA LYS A 288 21.70 4.95 8.51
C LYS A 288 22.94 5.54 9.19
N THR A 289 23.93 5.94 8.40
CA THR A 289 25.19 6.49 8.90
C THR A 289 25.28 8.01 8.70
N ALA A 290 24.54 8.57 7.75
CA ALA A 290 24.52 9.99 7.50
C ALA A 290 23.84 10.74 8.64
N ALA A 291 24.58 11.67 9.28
CA ALA A 291 24.03 12.53 10.31
C ALA A 291 23.08 13.58 9.74
N MET A 292 22.09 13.97 10.53
CA MET A 292 21.29 15.15 10.23
C MET A 292 22.13 16.42 10.33
N PRO A 293 21.92 17.43 9.45
CA PRO A 293 22.55 18.74 9.58
C PRO A 293 22.16 19.41 10.90
N ALA A 294 23.11 20.12 11.52
CA ALA A 294 22.81 20.91 12.71
C ALA A 294 21.70 21.95 12.42
N PRO A 295 20.80 22.24 13.35
CA PRO A 295 20.79 21.86 14.76
C PRO A 295 20.11 20.52 15.09
N GLN A 296 19.66 19.73 14.08
CA GLN A 296 19.06 18.43 14.32
C GLN A 296 20.08 17.41 14.80
N THR A 297 19.57 16.39 15.52
CA THR A 297 20.35 15.27 16.00
C THR A 297 19.83 13.96 15.43
N GLY A 298 20.67 12.94 15.36
CA GLY A 298 20.33 11.64 14.83
C GLY A 298 20.75 11.43 13.39
N THR A 299 20.20 10.41 12.74
CA THR A 299 20.54 10.03 11.37
C THR A 299 19.43 10.41 10.39
N GLN A 300 19.80 10.54 9.11
CA GLN A 300 18.82 10.78 8.04
C GLN A 300 17.81 9.63 7.94
N TRP A 301 18.20 8.41 8.28
CA TRP A 301 17.29 7.27 8.41
C TRP A 301 16.19 7.51 9.44
N GLN A 302 16.56 7.98 10.64
CA GLN A 302 15.59 8.30 11.69
C GLN A 302 14.64 9.41 11.23
N HIS A 303 15.17 10.45 10.57
CA HIS A 303 14.36 11.51 9.99
C HIS A 303 13.39 10.98 8.94
N SER A 304 13.83 10.18 7.96
CA SER A 304 12.96 9.59 6.94
C SER A 304 11.83 8.75 7.54
N LEU A 305 12.11 7.98 8.61
CA LEU A 305 11.07 7.25 9.33
C LEU A 305 10.05 8.19 10.00
N PHE A 306 10.50 9.33 10.57
CA PHE A 306 9.59 10.32 11.13
C PHE A 306 8.74 10.98 10.05
N VAL A 307 9.30 11.28 8.88
CA VAL A 307 8.53 11.83 7.75
C VAL A 307 7.43 10.84 7.31
N VAL A 308 7.77 9.55 7.16
CA VAL A 308 6.76 8.51 6.83
C VAL A 308 5.67 8.45 7.91
N GLU A 309 6.03 8.54 9.19
CA GLU A 309 5.07 8.52 10.29
C GLU A 309 4.16 9.75 10.29
N ARG A 310 4.71 10.96 10.11
CA ARG A 310 3.96 12.21 10.03
C ARG A 310 3.07 12.27 8.79
N LEU A 311 3.55 11.78 7.66
CA LEU A 311 2.76 11.65 6.43
C LEU A 311 1.58 10.69 6.62
N ALA A 312 1.80 9.54 7.24
CA ALA A 312 0.73 8.60 7.55
C ALA A 312 -0.30 9.21 8.51
N SER A 313 0.14 9.99 9.51
CA SER A 313 -0.73 10.70 10.45
C SER A 313 -1.54 11.79 9.74
N LEU A 314 -0.90 12.59 8.90
CA LEU A 314 -1.55 13.64 8.11
C LEU A 314 -2.62 13.05 7.17
N LEU A 315 -2.29 11.98 6.43
CA LEU A 315 -3.25 11.29 5.59
C LEU A 315 -4.39 10.65 6.38
N GLY A 316 -4.14 10.22 7.62
CA GLY A 316 -5.18 9.69 8.52
C GLY A 316 -6.22 10.74 8.89
N VAL A 317 -5.82 11.98 9.22
CA VAL A 317 -6.76 13.06 9.55
C VAL A 317 -7.42 13.69 8.32
N LEU A 318 -6.77 13.59 7.16
CA LEU A 318 -7.31 14.11 5.88
C LEU A 318 -8.18 13.08 5.14
N GLY A 319 -8.13 11.79 5.50
CA GLY A 319 -8.92 10.74 4.86
C GLY A 319 -10.40 10.76 5.26
N ARG A 320 -11.25 10.02 4.52
CA ARG A 320 -12.69 9.88 4.79
C ARG A 320 -12.98 9.35 6.20
N ALA A 321 -12.17 8.40 6.70
CA ALA A 321 -12.34 7.82 8.02
C ALA A 321 -12.05 8.79 9.18
N HIS A 322 -11.38 9.91 8.89
CA HIS A 322 -11.11 11.03 9.80
C HIS A 322 -10.72 10.60 11.23
N ASP A 323 -9.42 10.38 11.47
CA ASP A 323 -8.89 9.99 12.78
C ASP A 323 -8.98 11.18 13.76
N LEU A 324 -10.05 11.21 14.55
CA LEU A 324 -10.35 12.27 15.52
C LEU A 324 -9.32 12.32 16.67
N ASP A 325 -8.77 11.18 17.08
CA ASP A 325 -7.78 11.12 18.16
C ASP A 325 -6.49 11.82 17.73
N ARG A 326 -6.05 11.59 16.51
CA ARG A 326 -4.89 12.30 15.94
C ARG A 326 -5.17 13.77 15.66
N ALA A 327 -6.39 14.12 15.29
CA ALA A 327 -6.79 15.51 15.06
C ALA A 327 -6.77 16.36 16.35
N SER A 328 -6.64 15.75 17.53
CA SER A 328 -6.43 16.46 18.81
C SER A 328 -5.06 17.16 18.90
N GLU A 329 -4.05 16.71 18.16
CA GLU A 329 -2.79 17.44 18.01
C GLU A 329 -3.01 18.71 17.18
N PHE A 330 -2.62 19.89 17.71
CA PHE A 330 -2.86 21.19 17.05
C PHE A 330 -2.48 21.19 15.56
N ALA A 331 -1.31 20.68 15.22
CA ALA A 331 -0.81 20.72 13.85
C ALA A 331 -1.70 19.89 12.89
N LEU A 332 -2.06 18.69 13.30
CA LEU A 332 -2.91 17.79 12.51
C LEU A 332 -4.36 18.29 12.45
N GLY A 333 -4.89 18.77 13.59
CA GLY A 333 -6.24 19.36 13.67
C GLY A 333 -6.38 20.60 12.79
N PHE A 334 -5.38 21.50 12.79
CA PHE A 334 -5.37 22.67 11.92
C PHE A 334 -5.34 22.28 10.44
N ALA A 335 -4.47 21.34 10.06
CA ALA A 335 -4.41 20.83 8.69
C ALA A 335 -5.74 20.18 8.26
N ALA A 336 -6.36 19.38 9.15
CA ALA A 336 -7.66 18.76 8.91
C ALA A 336 -8.78 19.81 8.70
N GLY A 337 -8.77 20.88 9.48
CA GLY A 337 -9.73 21.99 9.34
C GLY A 337 -9.58 22.75 8.02
N ARG A 338 -8.35 22.97 7.57
CA ARG A 338 -8.07 23.78 6.37
C ARG A 338 -8.12 22.97 5.06
N LEU A 339 -7.52 21.78 5.03
CA LEU A 339 -7.44 20.89 3.85
C LEU A 339 -8.61 19.90 3.79
N GLY A 340 -9.37 19.73 4.87
CA GLY A 340 -10.43 18.74 4.98
C GLY A 340 -11.58 18.91 3.97
N ARG A 341 -11.74 20.09 3.38
CA ARG A 341 -12.69 20.31 2.26
C ARG A 341 -12.31 19.56 0.98
N PHE A 342 -11.04 19.13 0.85
CA PHE A 342 -10.54 18.31 -0.25
C PHE A 342 -10.39 16.83 0.13
N ARG A 343 -11.05 16.39 1.22
CA ARG A 343 -10.91 15.04 1.77
C ARG A 343 -11.21 13.95 0.77
N ASP A 344 -12.28 14.11 -0.01
CA ASP A 344 -12.65 13.11 -1.02
C ASP A 344 -11.60 13.01 -2.12
N GLN A 345 -11.14 14.15 -2.65
CA GLN A 345 -10.12 14.22 -3.69
C GLN A 345 -8.78 13.64 -3.20
N ILE A 346 -8.40 13.95 -1.95
CA ILE A 346 -7.19 13.38 -1.33
C ILE A 346 -7.33 11.87 -1.19
N THR A 347 -8.47 11.38 -0.69
CA THR A 347 -8.70 9.95 -0.50
C THR A 347 -8.68 9.22 -1.84
N ASP A 348 -9.48 9.67 -2.82
CA ASP A 348 -9.54 9.06 -4.16
C ASP A 348 -8.15 9.01 -4.80
N ARG A 349 -7.38 10.09 -4.66
CA ARG A 349 -6.02 10.12 -5.20
C ARG A 349 -5.06 9.19 -4.48
N MET A 350 -5.14 9.07 -3.15
CA MET A 350 -4.29 8.16 -2.38
C MET A 350 -4.64 6.69 -2.61
N GLU A 351 -5.91 6.39 -2.85
CA GLU A 351 -6.40 5.04 -3.15
C GLU A 351 -6.19 4.65 -4.63
N GLN A 352 -5.99 5.62 -5.52
CA GLN A 352 -5.73 5.34 -6.93
C GLN A 352 -4.51 4.42 -7.09
N GLU A 353 -4.70 3.31 -7.79
CA GLU A 353 -3.62 2.41 -8.17
C GLU A 353 -3.01 2.84 -9.51
N LEU A 354 -1.69 3.04 -9.56
CA LEU A 354 -0.95 3.24 -10.81
C LEU A 354 -0.62 1.90 -11.48
N SER A 355 -0.57 0.83 -10.71
CA SER A 355 -0.50 -0.56 -11.14
C SER A 355 -1.20 -1.43 -10.08
N PRO A 356 -1.68 -2.63 -10.42
CA PRO A 356 -2.41 -3.48 -9.48
C PRO A 356 -1.68 -3.68 -8.14
N GLY A 357 -2.37 -3.38 -7.04
CA GLY A 357 -1.85 -3.48 -5.67
C GLY A 357 -0.85 -2.38 -5.29
N ARG A 358 -0.66 -1.34 -6.10
CA ARG A 358 0.29 -0.25 -5.83
C ARG A 358 -0.38 1.11 -5.93
N SER A 359 -0.92 1.53 -4.79
CA SER A 359 -1.60 2.81 -4.65
C SER A 359 -0.63 3.99 -4.64
N VAL A 360 -1.13 5.17 -5.02
CA VAL A 360 -0.40 6.44 -4.89
C VAL A 360 0.07 6.66 -3.45
N ARG A 361 -0.74 6.26 -2.45
CA ARG A 361 -0.34 6.28 -1.04
C ARG A 361 0.94 5.50 -0.78
N ALA A 362 1.03 4.26 -1.24
CA ALA A 362 2.20 3.42 -1.01
C ALA A 362 3.45 3.96 -1.75
N LEU A 363 3.28 4.48 -2.96
CA LEU A 363 4.34 5.13 -3.73
C LEU A 363 4.83 6.42 -3.05
N LEU A 364 3.92 7.21 -2.48
CA LEU A 364 4.26 8.42 -1.74
C LEU A 364 5.00 8.09 -0.44
N MET A 365 4.64 7.01 0.25
CA MET A 365 5.41 6.52 1.42
C MET A 365 6.82 6.07 1.03
N LEU A 366 6.99 5.43 -0.13
CA LEU A 366 8.32 5.10 -0.66
C LEU A 366 9.11 6.37 -0.97
N ALA A 367 8.50 7.37 -1.60
CA ALA A 367 9.14 8.67 -1.86
C ALA A 367 9.52 9.36 -0.54
N ALA A 368 8.65 9.34 0.47
CA ALA A 368 8.93 9.86 1.80
C ALA A 368 10.09 9.15 2.51
N LEU A 369 10.26 7.85 2.26
CA LEU A 369 11.40 7.09 2.80
C LEU A 369 12.72 7.46 2.12
N LEU A 370 12.68 7.75 0.82
CA LEU A 370 13.86 7.99 -0.01
C LEU A 370 14.20 9.49 -0.20
N HIS A 371 13.39 10.43 0.31
CA HIS A 371 13.54 11.86 0.03
C HIS A 371 14.87 12.47 0.57
N ALA A 372 15.42 11.88 1.62
CA ALA A 372 16.64 12.32 2.26
C ALA A 372 17.88 11.49 1.87
N CYS A 373 17.83 10.71 0.76
CA CYS A 373 18.99 9.95 0.30
C CYS A 373 20.17 10.89 0.02
N PRO A 374 21.28 10.84 0.81
CA PRO A 374 22.37 11.75 0.67
C PRO A 374 23.29 11.33 -0.46
N GLU A 375 23.79 12.32 -1.19
CA GLU A 375 25.11 12.20 -1.79
C GLU A 375 26.02 13.29 -1.27
N ALA A 376 27.30 12.95 -1.15
CA ALA A 376 28.32 13.79 -0.57
C ALA A 376 28.30 15.21 -1.16
N SER A 377 27.70 16.16 -0.45
CA SER A 377 27.90 17.56 -0.68
C SER A 377 29.31 17.91 -0.23
N THR A 378 30.18 18.21 -1.17
CA THR A 378 31.38 18.96 -0.86
C THR A 378 30.98 20.37 -0.42
N GLU A 379 31.51 20.84 0.68
CA GLU A 379 31.17 22.11 1.36
C GLU A 379 31.27 23.38 0.49
N THR A 380 31.65 23.27 -0.79
CA THR A 380 31.86 24.40 -1.71
C THR A 380 30.56 24.94 -2.34
N ASP A 381 29.43 24.25 -2.22
CA ASP A 381 28.23 24.56 -3.00
C ASP A 381 27.12 25.31 -2.24
N ALA A 382 27.31 25.61 -0.95
CA ALA A 382 26.32 26.33 -0.15
C ALA A 382 26.05 27.79 -0.57
N GLN A 383 26.89 28.37 -1.41
CA GLN A 383 26.75 29.74 -1.92
C GLN A 383 26.05 29.82 -3.30
N GLN A 384 25.83 28.71 -4.00
CA GLN A 384 25.14 28.67 -5.30
C GLN A 384 23.80 27.92 -5.22
N LEU A 385 22.94 28.33 -4.32
CA LEU A 385 21.66 27.67 -3.99
C LEU A 385 20.74 27.34 -5.18
N ASN A 386 20.96 27.90 -6.36
CA ASN A 386 20.18 27.60 -7.57
C ASN A 386 20.78 26.52 -8.49
N ILE A 387 22.09 26.23 -8.37
CA ILE A 387 22.77 25.25 -9.22
C ILE A 387 23.07 23.96 -8.44
N ALA A 388 23.45 24.07 -7.19
CA ALA A 388 23.70 22.95 -6.28
C ALA A 388 22.43 22.10 -6.05
N GLY A 389 21.29 22.72 -5.82
CA GLY A 389 20.01 22.03 -5.70
C GLY A 389 19.65 21.19 -6.94
N ALA A 390 20.00 21.67 -8.15
CA ALA A 390 19.71 20.93 -9.39
C ALA A 390 20.71 19.77 -9.64
N ALA A 391 21.93 19.85 -9.16
CA ALA A 391 22.92 18.76 -9.25
C ALA A 391 22.61 17.65 -8.22
N HIS A 392 22.33 18.04 -6.98
CA HIS A 392 21.87 17.16 -5.90
C HIS A 392 20.61 16.39 -6.31
N ALA A 393 19.59 17.12 -6.77
CA ALA A 393 18.35 16.54 -7.27
C ALA A 393 18.56 15.56 -8.44
N ARG A 394 19.55 15.77 -9.31
CA ARG A 394 19.86 14.84 -10.42
C ARG A 394 20.49 13.54 -9.94
N GLN A 395 21.34 13.60 -8.94
CA GLN A 395 22.00 12.43 -8.35
C GLN A 395 21.01 11.59 -7.55
N ASP A 396 20.21 12.21 -6.69
CA ASP A 396 19.10 11.55 -5.95
C ASP A 396 18.11 10.88 -6.91
N GLY A 397 17.79 11.52 -8.03
CA GLY A 397 16.93 10.96 -9.07
C GLY A 397 17.49 9.68 -9.70
N ASN A 398 18.80 9.51 -9.82
CA ASN A 398 19.40 8.28 -10.35
C ASN A 398 19.33 7.11 -9.35
N LEU A 399 19.64 7.35 -8.08
CA LEU A 399 19.54 6.33 -7.03
C LEU A 399 18.11 5.84 -6.86
N VAL A 400 17.16 6.76 -6.80
CA VAL A 400 15.72 6.44 -6.73
C VAL A 400 15.28 5.63 -7.94
N ARG A 401 15.73 5.99 -9.14
CA ARG A 401 15.43 5.24 -10.36
C ARG A 401 16.00 3.83 -10.31
N GLN A 402 17.26 3.65 -9.94
CA GLN A 402 17.88 2.33 -9.80
C GLN A 402 17.13 1.46 -8.79
N GLN A 403 16.70 2.04 -7.66
CA GLN A 403 15.92 1.33 -6.67
C GLN A 403 14.53 0.93 -7.20
N ALA A 404 13.87 1.82 -7.94
CA ALA A 404 12.58 1.54 -8.56
C ALA A 404 12.70 0.44 -9.64
N GLU A 405 13.75 0.46 -10.44
CA GLU A 405 14.05 -0.58 -11.43
C GLU A 405 14.36 -1.93 -10.76
N ALA A 406 15.12 -1.94 -9.66
CA ALA A 406 15.40 -3.14 -8.88
C ALA A 406 14.12 -3.76 -8.30
N LEU A 407 13.15 -2.95 -7.89
CA LEU A 407 11.82 -3.38 -7.45
C LEU A 407 10.86 -3.69 -8.62
N LYS A 408 11.30 -3.58 -9.86
CA LYS A 408 10.44 -3.79 -11.05
C LYS A 408 9.17 -2.92 -11.02
N LEU A 409 9.33 -1.65 -10.65
CA LEU A 409 8.24 -0.68 -10.77
C LEU A 409 7.99 -0.36 -12.25
N ALA A 410 6.72 -0.11 -12.59
CA ALA A 410 6.35 0.36 -13.91
C ALA A 410 6.92 1.78 -14.17
N GLY A 411 7.07 2.17 -15.44
CA GLY A 411 7.62 3.47 -15.80
C GLY A 411 6.85 4.64 -15.17
N VAL A 412 5.53 4.55 -15.08
CA VAL A 412 4.68 5.58 -14.45
C VAL A 412 4.92 5.67 -12.94
N GLU A 413 5.13 4.55 -12.27
CA GLU A 413 5.42 4.48 -10.82
C GLU A 413 6.83 5.04 -10.53
N THR A 414 7.81 4.62 -11.35
CA THR A 414 9.18 5.13 -11.27
C THR A 414 9.21 6.65 -11.43
N ALA A 415 8.52 7.16 -12.46
CA ALA A 415 8.43 8.60 -12.70
C ALA A 415 7.75 9.34 -11.52
N PHE A 416 6.69 8.75 -10.93
CA PHE A 416 6.02 9.30 -9.76
C PHE A 416 6.98 9.43 -8.58
N VAL A 417 7.65 8.34 -8.17
CA VAL A 417 8.56 8.34 -7.02
C VAL A 417 9.73 9.29 -7.24
N GLN A 418 10.34 9.26 -8.44
CA GLN A 418 11.43 10.19 -8.79
C GLN A 418 10.99 11.65 -8.71
N GLN A 419 9.85 12.01 -9.31
CA GLN A 419 9.35 13.38 -9.27
C GLN A 419 9.00 13.82 -7.86
N ALA A 420 8.38 12.94 -7.05
CA ALA A 420 8.06 13.24 -5.66
C ALA A 420 9.34 13.52 -4.83
N VAL A 421 10.39 12.70 -5.00
CA VAL A 421 11.68 12.92 -4.33
C VAL A 421 12.37 14.19 -4.84
N LEU A 422 12.43 14.43 -6.16
CA LEU A 422 13.09 15.60 -6.73
C LEU A 422 12.38 16.92 -6.37
N GLN A 423 11.08 16.89 -6.15
CA GLN A 423 10.29 18.11 -5.93
C GLN A 423 9.84 18.30 -4.48
N HIS A 424 10.19 17.39 -3.55
CA HIS A 424 9.69 17.40 -2.17
C HIS A 424 9.91 18.72 -1.42
N ALA A 425 11.05 19.40 -1.67
CA ALA A 425 11.38 20.67 -1.02
C ALA A 425 10.75 21.91 -1.69
N ARG A 426 10.13 21.76 -2.88
CA ARG A 426 9.59 22.89 -3.64
C ARG A 426 8.45 23.63 -2.92
N PRO A 427 7.46 22.99 -2.29
CA PRO A 427 6.40 23.69 -1.55
C PRO A 427 6.96 24.59 -0.45
N ALA A 428 8.01 24.14 0.24
CA ALA A 428 8.62 24.90 1.35
C ALA A 428 9.20 26.25 0.91
N GLN A 429 9.57 26.42 -0.36
CA GLN A 429 10.04 27.70 -0.92
C GLN A 429 8.96 28.80 -0.84
N HIS A 430 7.69 28.40 -0.84
CA HIS A 430 6.53 29.32 -0.80
C HIS A 430 5.98 29.56 0.62
N TYR A 431 6.38 28.77 1.63
CA TYR A 431 5.80 28.85 2.98
C TYR A 431 6.06 30.18 3.70
N ARG A 432 7.07 30.95 3.27
CA ARG A 432 7.38 32.29 3.83
C ARG A 432 6.65 33.42 3.13
N MET A 433 5.95 33.13 2.04
CA MET A 433 5.19 34.11 1.28
C MET A 433 3.85 34.40 1.97
N GLN A 434 3.35 35.62 1.82
CA GLN A 434 2.04 36.00 2.37
C GLN A 434 0.89 35.28 1.62
N ALA A 435 0.99 35.20 0.28
CA ALA A 435 0.10 34.46 -0.60
C ALA A 435 0.85 34.09 -1.88
N MET A 436 0.40 33.07 -2.59
CA MET A 436 0.90 32.72 -3.91
C MET A 436 0.09 33.42 -5.01
N THR A 437 0.78 34.05 -5.94
CA THR A 437 0.15 34.57 -7.14
C THR A 437 -0.23 33.45 -8.12
N ALA A 438 -1.15 33.70 -9.03
CA ALA A 438 -1.56 32.74 -10.06
C ALA A 438 -0.34 32.32 -10.95
N ARG A 439 0.60 33.24 -11.22
CA ARG A 439 1.84 32.95 -11.93
C ARG A 439 2.72 31.96 -11.15
N GLU A 440 2.92 32.16 -9.86
CA GLU A 440 3.72 31.26 -9.00
C GLU A 440 3.10 29.89 -8.89
N LEU A 441 1.77 29.80 -8.75
CA LEU A 441 1.03 28.54 -8.77
C LEU A 441 1.20 27.81 -10.11
N HIS A 442 1.12 28.51 -11.24
CA HIS A 442 1.37 27.94 -12.56
C HIS A 442 2.80 27.38 -12.69
N VAL A 443 3.79 28.16 -12.29
CA VAL A 443 5.22 27.75 -12.31
C VAL A 443 5.43 26.53 -11.40
N TYR A 444 4.80 26.53 -10.23
CA TYR A 444 4.84 25.42 -9.29
C TYR A 444 4.31 24.11 -9.94
N PHE A 445 3.10 24.12 -10.50
CA PHE A 445 2.50 22.92 -11.10
C PHE A 445 3.23 22.47 -12.37
N ARG A 446 3.75 23.39 -13.16
CA ARG A 446 4.60 23.06 -14.31
C ARG A 446 5.85 22.31 -13.90
N ALA A 447 6.49 22.71 -12.80
CA ALA A 447 7.70 22.07 -12.29
C ALA A 447 7.42 20.71 -11.62
N THR A 448 6.34 20.64 -10.82
CA THR A 448 5.97 19.43 -10.08
C THR A 448 5.19 18.41 -10.93
N LYS A 449 4.68 18.84 -12.10
CA LYS A 449 3.92 17.98 -13.03
C LYS A 449 2.75 17.28 -12.32
N THR A 450 2.73 15.93 -12.38
CA THR A 450 1.64 15.10 -11.87
C THR A 450 1.67 14.86 -10.36
N VAL A 451 2.72 15.29 -9.66
CA VAL A 451 2.91 15.03 -8.21
C VAL A 451 2.75 16.31 -7.35
N GLY A 452 2.21 17.40 -7.94
CA GLY A 452 2.15 18.70 -7.27
C GLY A 452 1.44 18.69 -5.93
N LEU A 453 0.32 17.99 -5.82
CA LEU A 453 -0.43 17.89 -4.58
C LEU A 453 0.19 16.92 -3.57
N GLU A 454 0.78 15.83 -4.06
CA GLU A 454 1.44 14.85 -3.21
C GLU A 454 2.69 15.42 -2.55
N VAL A 455 3.47 16.22 -3.27
CA VAL A 455 4.66 16.86 -2.67
C VAL A 455 4.29 17.96 -1.68
N CYS A 456 3.10 18.58 -1.76
CA CYS A 456 2.60 19.44 -0.69
C CYS A 456 2.43 18.66 0.62
N LEU A 457 1.79 17.49 0.57
CA LEU A 457 1.58 16.65 1.75
C LEU A 457 2.92 16.12 2.30
N LEU A 458 3.83 15.75 1.40
CA LEU A 458 5.17 15.31 1.78
C LEU A 458 5.96 16.43 2.48
N ALA A 459 5.94 17.65 1.94
CA ALA A 459 6.62 18.81 2.53
C ALA A 459 6.02 19.22 3.89
N LEU A 460 4.70 19.12 4.07
CA LEU A 460 4.06 19.31 5.37
C LEU A 460 4.50 18.25 6.37
N ALA A 461 4.57 16.98 5.96
CA ALA A 461 5.03 15.88 6.80
C ALA A 461 6.51 16.03 7.19
N ASP A 462 7.36 16.46 6.24
CA ASP A 462 8.77 16.75 6.48
C ASP A 462 8.95 17.90 7.48
N MET A 463 8.19 18.99 7.33
CA MET A 463 8.17 20.09 8.29
C MET A 463 7.79 19.63 9.69
N LEU A 464 6.78 18.76 9.84
CA LEU A 464 6.39 18.17 11.13
C LEU A 464 7.49 17.29 11.73
N ALA A 465 8.13 16.47 10.90
CA ALA A 465 9.21 15.60 11.32
C ALA A 465 10.46 16.40 11.76
N HIS A 466 10.76 17.46 11.03
CA HIS A 466 11.91 18.32 11.25
C HIS A 466 11.77 19.17 12.53
N ALA A 467 10.59 19.76 12.73
CA ALA A 467 10.33 20.65 13.84
C ALA A 467 10.02 19.90 15.16
N GLY A 468 9.39 18.73 15.09
CA GLY A 468 8.98 17.98 16.28
C GLY A 468 8.25 18.86 17.29
N ALA A 469 8.71 18.84 18.54
CA ALA A 469 8.13 19.65 19.62
C ALA A 469 8.42 21.16 19.51
N THR A 470 9.33 21.58 18.63
CA THR A 470 9.72 23.00 18.45
C THR A 470 8.96 23.68 17.31
N LEU A 471 7.88 23.07 16.82
CA LEU A 471 7.07 23.60 15.72
C LEU A 471 6.50 24.98 16.06
N LYS A 472 6.89 25.97 15.27
CA LYS A 472 6.37 27.34 15.41
C LYS A 472 5.00 27.44 14.74
N GLN A 473 3.96 27.69 15.53
CA GLN A 473 2.57 27.76 15.04
C GLN A 473 2.39 28.69 13.83
N PRO A 474 2.93 29.95 13.79
CA PRO A 474 2.77 30.82 12.63
C PRO A 474 3.38 30.23 11.36
N ALA A 475 4.52 29.56 11.45
CA ALA A 475 5.15 28.92 10.29
C ALA A 475 4.32 27.74 9.78
N TRP A 476 3.73 26.94 10.69
CA TRP A 476 2.83 25.86 10.32
C TRP A 476 1.55 26.36 9.66
N ILE A 477 0.92 27.40 10.22
CA ILE A 477 -0.26 28.03 9.63
C ILE A 477 0.04 28.49 8.21
N ALA A 478 1.15 29.20 8.00
CA ALA A 478 1.57 29.66 6.68
C ALA A 478 1.80 28.49 5.70
N ALA A 479 2.44 27.42 6.12
CA ALA A 479 2.68 26.23 5.29
C ALA A 479 1.36 25.56 4.86
N VAL A 480 0.42 25.39 5.79
CA VAL A 480 -0.89 24.81 5.50
C VAL A 480 -1.69 25.73 4.58
N ASP A 481 -1.70 27.05 4.81
CA ASP A 481 -2.41 28.00 3.94
C ASP A 481 -1.85 28.02 2.51
N ARG A 482 -0.53 27.97 2.33
CA ARG A 482 0.08 27.82 0.99
C ARG A 482 -0.31 26.51 0.32
N SER A 483 -0.37 25.43 1.09
CA SER A 483 -0.83 24.14 0.59
C SER A 483 -2.31 24.21 0.17
N VAL A 484 -3.15 24.92 0.93
CA VAL A 484 -4.56 25.16 0.57
C VAL A 484 -4.66 25.88 -0.78
N GLU A 485 -3.86 26.93 -1.01
CA GLU A 485 -3.84 27.65 -2.29
C GLU A 485 -3.46 26.75 -3.46
N MET A 486 -2.49 25.85 -3.25
CA MET A 486 -2.13 24.85 -4.27
C MET A 486 -3.30 23.89 -4.57
N TYR A 487 -4.00 23.42 -3.53
CA TYR A 487 -5.18 22.55 -3.70
C TYR A 487 -6.34 23.29 -4.40
N GLU A 488 -6.59 24.56 -4.06
CA GLU A 488 -7.59 25.41 -4.73
C GLU A 488 -7.26 25.64 -6.20
N ALA A 489 -6.00 25.96 -6.49
CA ALA A 489 -5.58 26.16 -7.87
C ALA A 489 -5.79 24.90 -8.71
N PHE A 490 -5.50 23.72 -8.14
CA PHE A 490 -5.64 22.45 -8.85
C PHE A 490 -7.10 22.02 -9.00
N HIS A 491 -7.91 22.08 -7.95
CA HIS A 491 -9.28 21.54 -7.98
C HIS A 491 -10.34 22.53 -8.41
N ILE A 492 -10.10 23.84 -8.24
CA ILE A 492 -11.10 24.88 -8.52
C ILE A 492 -10.72 25.68 -9.77
N SER A 493 -9.45 26.02 -9.92
CA SER A 493 -8.98 26.95 -10.96
C SER A 493 -8.06 26.28 -12.00
N TYR A 494 -8.19 24.97 -12.20
CA TYR A 494 -7.27 24.16 -13.03
C TYR A 494 -7.06 24.74 -14.43
N ALA A 495 -8.15 25.01 -15.15
CA ALA A 495 -8.10 25.53 -16.52
C ALA A 495 -7.63 27.00 -16.62
N ALA A 496 -7.68 27.74 -15.53
CA ALA A 496 -7.20 29.13 -15.49
C ALA A 496 -5.72 29.21 -15.09
N ILE A 497 -5.30 28.40 -14.10
CA ILE A 497 -3.99 28.55 -13.45
C ILE A 497 -3.05 27.38 -13.79
N VAL A 498 -3.50 26.13 -13.58
CA VAL A 498 -2.60 24.97 -13.69
C VAL A 498 -2.28 24.65 -15.14
N GLN A 499 -3.31 24.59 -15.98
CA GLN A 499 -3.19 24.29 -17.40
C GLN A 499 -4.07 25.23 -18.26
N PRO A 500 -3.69 26.50 -18.41
CA PRO A 500 -4.41 27.45 -19.23
C PRO A 500 -4.54 26.95 -20.68
N VAL A 501 -5.73 27.17 -21.25
CA VAL A 501 -5.94 26.89 -22.68
C VAL A 501 -5.06 27.80 -23.50
N ARG A 502 -4.19 27.25 -24.34
CA ARG A 502 -3.22 28.02 -25.11
C ARG A 502 -3.93 29.00 -26.06
N LEU A 503 -3.65 30.29 -25.94
CA LEU A 503 -4.13 31.32 -26.85
C LEU A 503 -3.43 31.27 -28.20
N LEU A 504 -2.14 30.85 -28.23
CA LEU A 504 -1.34 30.68 -29.43
C LEU A 504 -0.62 29.32 -29.42
N THR A 505 -0.56 28.70 -30.58
CA THR A 505 0.26 27.51 -30.81
C THR A 505 1.68 27.91 -31.20
N GLY A 506 2.65 26.99 -31.07
CA GLY A 506 4.03 27.22 -31.53
C GLY A 506 4.10 27.56 -33.02
N ALA A 507 3.26 26.92 -33.86
CA ALA A 507 3.19 27.19 -35.29
C ALA A 507 2.73 28.63 -35.61
N GLU A 508 1.73 29.12 -34.87
CA GLU A 508 1.26 30.51 -35.03
C GLU A 508 2.33 31.53 -34.61
N ILE A 509 3.10 31.26 -33.55
CA ILE A 509 4.20 32.12 -33.11
C ILE A 509 5.32 32.08 -34.14
N MET A 510 5.73 30.92 -34.63
CA MET A 510 6.76 30.80 -35.67
C MET A 510 6.36 31.58 -36.95
N THR A 511 5.11 31.48 -37.37
CA THR A 511 4.61 32.21 -38.54
C THR A 511 4.57 33.70 -38.30
N ALA A 512 4.10 34.15 -37.13
CA ALA A 512 3.94 35.59 -36.81
C ALA A 512 5.29 36.33 -36.62
N LEU A 513 6.33 35.59 -36.18
CA LEU A 513 7.65 36.15 -35.89
C LEU A 513 8.75 35.73 -36.87
N GLN A 514 8.42 34.85 -37.84
CA GLN A 514 9.39 34.20 -38.74
C GLN A 514 10.54 33.51 -37.99
N LEU A 515 10.25 32.92 -36.82
CA LEU A 515 11.20 32.24 -35.97
C LEU A 515 11.26 30.74 -36.33
N PRO A 516 12.49 30.16 -36.35
CA PRO A 516 12.62 28.71 -36.47
C PRO A 516 12.21 28.00 -35.16
N GLU A 517 11.95 26.69 -35.26
CA GLU A 517 11.80 25.83 -34.10
C GLU A 517 13.09 25.84 -33.26
N GLY A 518 12.99 26.05 -31.94
CA GLY A 518 14.17 26.09 -31.07
C GLY A 518 13.92 26.70 -29.69
N ARG A 519 15.00 26.98 -28.98
CA ARG A 519 14.99 27.46 -27.60
C ARG A 519 14.23 28.78 -27.42
N ALA A 520 14.33 29.70 -28.36
CA ALA A 520 13.66 31.01 -28.32
C ALA A 520 12.12 30.82 -28.35
N LEU A 521 11.61 29.96 -29.26
CA LEU A 521 10.20 29.62 -29.30
C LEU A 521 9.72 28.98 -27.98
N GLY A 522 10.53 28.08 -27.40
CA GLY A 522 10.24 27.46 -26.11
C GLY A 522 10.11 28.50 -24.98
N GLN A 523 11.00 29.49 -24.93
CA GLN A 523 10.96 30.58 -23.94
C GLN A 523 9.72 31.46 -24.10
N LEU A 524 9.35 31.81 -25.33
CA LEU A 524 8.15 32.58 -25.63
C LEU A 524 6.88 31.81 -25.21
N LEU A 525 6.80 30.51 -25.50
CA LEU A 525 5.66 29.67 -25.08
C LEU A 525 5.54 29.56 -23.55
N LEU A 526 6.67 29.48 -22.84
CA LEU A 526 6.71 29.47 -21.38
C LEU A 526 6.21 30.80 -20.81
N GLY A 527 6.76 31.92 -21.25
CA GLY A 527 6.36 33.25 -20.80
C GLY A 527 4.89 33.55 -21.12
N LEU A 528 4.42 33.14 -22.31
CA LEU A 528 3.03 33.27 -22.71
C LEU A 528 2.09 32.49 -21.76
N SER A 529 2.45 31.24 -21.43
CA SER A 529 1.67 30.43 -20.50
C SER A 529 1.61 31.04 -19.09
N GLU A 530 2.70 31.60 -18.62
CA GLU A 530 2.77 32.30 -17.33
C GLU A 530 1.91 33.57 -17.30
N ALA A 531 1.97 34.39 -18.37
CA ALA A 531 1.17 35.60 -18.49
C ALA A 531 -0.34 35.28 -18.62
N GLN A 532 -0.68 34.16 -19.29
CA GLN A 532 -2.06 33.67 -19.34
C GLN A 532 -2.56 33.22 -17.96
N ALA A 533 -1.78 32.44 -17.25
CA ALA A 533 -2.11 32.00 -15.89
C ALA A 533 -2.27 33.18 -14.92
N ALA A 534 -1.48 34.23 -15.10
CA ALA A 534 -1.59 35.48 -14.32
C ALA A 534 -2.83 36.33 -14.69
N GLY A 535 -3.58 35.95 -15.75
CA GLY A 535 -4.73 36.72 -16.23
C GLY A 535 -4.36 37.99 -17.03
N GLU A 536 -3.06 38.19 -17.33
CA GLU A 536 -2.56 39.34 -18.09
C GLU A 536 -2.95 39.25 -19.57
N LEU A 537 -3.08 38.01 -20.07
CA LEU A 537 -3.43 37.72 -21.46
C LEU A 537 -4.68 36.85 -21.52
N THR A 538 -5.75 37.42 -22.05
CA THR A 538 -7.05 36.72 -22.14
C THR A 538 -7.54 36.55 -23.58
N THR A 539 -6.89 37.21 -24.56
CA THR A 539 -7.28 37.14 -25.96
C THR A 539 -6.10 36.79 -26.86
N LYS A 540 -6.39 36.17 -27.98
CA LYS A 540 -5.39 35.81 -29.01
C LYS A 540 -4.66 37.04 -29.55
N ALA A 541 -5.38 38.17 -29.71
CA ALA A 541 -4.80 39.42 -30.20
C ALA A 541 -3.75 39.97 -29.21
N ALA A 542 -4.11 40.04 -27.90
CA ALA A 542 -3.16 40.48 -26.87
C ALA A 542 -1.96 39.56 -26.75
N ALA A 543 -2.17 38.23 -26.91
CA ALA A 543 -1.10 37.26 -26.90
C ALA A 543 -0.12 37.46 -28.09
N LEU A 544 -0.60 37.77 -29.28
CA LEU A 544 0.23 38.07 -30.46
C LEU A 544 1.06 39.34 -30.28
N GLU A 545 0.46 40.36 -29.72
CA GLU A 545 1.17 41.63 -29.43
C GLU A 545 2.24 41.40 -28.37
N TRP A 546 1.92 40.69 -27.30
CA TRP A 546 2.86 40.34 -26.25
C TRP A 546 4.09 39.58 -26.80
N VAL A 547 3.85 38.54 -27.63
CA VAL A 547 4.92 37.72 -28.23
C VAL A 547 5.83 38.59 -29.15
N ARG A 548 5.26 39.55 -29.90
CA ARG A 548 6.04 40.48 -30.74
C ARG A 548 6.96 41.38 -29.89
N LEU A 549 6.46 41.89 -28.79
CA LEU A 549 7.24 42.73 -27.87
C LEU A 549 8.37 41.92 -27.22
N GLN A 550 8.08 40.68 -26.76
CA GLN A 550 9.12 39.83 -26.13
C GLN A 550 10.21 39.36 -27.11
N ALA A 551 9.91 39.25 -28.39
CA ALA A 551 10.87 38.84 -29.41
C ALA A 551 11.84 39.98 -29.82
N GLN A 552 11.57 41.23 -29.42
CA GLN A 552 12.46 42.38 -29.66
C GLN A 552 13.52 42.58 -28.57
N HIS A 553 13.37 41.86 -27.45
CA HIS A 553 14.29 41.84 -26.31
C HIS A 553 15.00 40.47 -26.19
#